data_2b51236a2ad30b09f50f134ccda94f40
#
_entry.id   2b51236a2ad30b09f50f134ccda94f40
#
_cell.length_a   1.000
_cell.length_b   1.000
_cell.length_c   1.000
_cell.angle_alpha   90.00
_cell.angle_beta   90.00
_cell.angle_gamma   90.00
#
_symmetry.space_group_name_H-M   'P 1'
#
loop_
_entity.id
_entity.type
_entity.pdbx_description
1 polymer ?
#
loop_
_entity_poly.entity_id
_entity_poly.type
_entity_poly.pdbx_seq_one_letter_code
_entity_poly.pdbx_strand_id
1 'polypeptide(L)'
;MSSMIAELQSLKIIPVVAIEDVSHAQPLADALDSGGLPVAEITLRTEAGAGAIKALADRAGFLVGAGTVHSVDQAKQVADAGAKFVVTPGLNPRTVQWCLDNDMPIFPGVSSPTDLEMALELGLEVVKFFPAERIGGIPMIKALQGPYGDIRFIPTGGISTENLKDYLSLPSVVACGGSWMVKSDLITGGDFDKIAQITRDSISMLS
;
A
#
# COMPACT_ATOMS: atom_id res chain seq x y z
N MET A 1 -10.89 3.57 -10.78
CA MET A 1 -9.80 2.61 -10.46
C MET A 1 -8.58 2.77 -11.37
N SER A 2 -8.71 2.85 -12.71
CA SER A 2 -7.56 2.94 -13.65
C SER A 2 -6.60 4.11 -13.37
N SER A 3 -7.10 5.30 -12.99
CA SER A 3 -6.26 6.45 -12.66
C SER A 3 -5.43 6.22 -11.39
N MET A 4 -6.01 5.61 -10.36
CA MET A 4 -5.32 5.26 -9.12
C MET A 4 -4.19 4.25 -9.38
N ILE A 5 -4.46 3.23 -10.19
CA ILE A 5 -3.46 2.22 -10.55
C ILE A 5 -2.28 2.88 -11.30
N ALA A 6 -2.56 3.77 -12.26
CA ALA A 6 -1.53 4.50 -12.99
C ALA A 6 -0.68 5.40 -12.07
N GLU A 7 -1.31 6.06 -11.10
CA GLU A 7 -0.64 6.89 -10.10
C GLU A 7 0.29 6.04 -9.22
N LEU A 8 -0.21 4.94 -8.64
CA LEU A 8 0.62 4.03 -7.84
C LEU A 8 1.77 3.41 -8.66
N GLN A 9 1.52 3.09 -9.93
CA GLN A 9 2.54 2.58 -10.83
C GLN A 9 3.65 3.61 -11.10
N SER A 10 3.31 4.89 -11.21
CA SER A 10 4.29 5.96 -11.39
C SER A 10 5.16 6.17 -10.14
N LEU A 11 4.57 6.00 -8.95
CA LEU A 11 5.25 6.11 -7.67
C LEU A 11 6.15 4.91 -7.34
N LYS A 12 5.83 3.72 -7.85
CA LYS A 12 6.60 2.45 -7.70
C LYS A 12 6.68 1.92 -6.26
N ILE A 13 6.64 2.76 -5.25
CA ILE A 13 6.73 2.40 -3.81
C ILE A 13 5.52 2.97 -3.07
N ILE A 14 4.97 2.16 -2.16
CA ILE A 14 3.91 2.57 -1.24
C ILE A 14 4.44 2.39 0.19
N PRO A 15 4.79 3.48 0.91
CA PRO A 15 5.17 3.40 2.31
C PRO A 15 4.03 2.84 3.17
N VAL A 16 4.29 1.73 3.87
CA VAL A 16 3.34 1.08 4.78
C VAL A 16 3.63 1.52 6.20
N VAL A 17 2.75 2.34 6.75
CA VAL A 17 2.97 3.11 7.97
C VAL A 17 2.14 2.57 9.13
N ALA A 18 2.78 2.38 10.29
CA ALA A 18 2.11 2.31 11.59
C ALA A 18 2.45 3.58 12.36
N ILE A 19 1.44 4.37 12.73
CA ILE A 19 1.61 5.66 13.41
C ILE A 19 0.91 5.59 14.77
N GLU A 20 1.63 5.93 15.85
CA GLU A 20 1.11 5.83 17.22
C GLU A 20 0.49 7.14 17.71
N ASP A 21 0.87 8.27 17.13
CA ASP A 21 0.38 9.60 17.48
C ASP A 21 -0.01 10.36 16.20
N VAL A 22 -1.25 10.87 16.16
CA VAL A 22 -1.78 11.65 15.03
C VAL A 22 -0.94 12.89 14.73
N SER A 23 -0.29 13.49 15.75
CA SER A 23 0.57 14.66 15.56
C SER A 23 1.76 14.41 14.62
N HIS A 24 2.18 13.16 14.45
CA HIS A 24 3.25 12.78 13.54
C HIS A 24 2.79 12.66 12.07
N ALA A 25 1.48 12.71 11.77
CA ALA A 25 0.97 12.51 10.42
C ALA A 25 1.48 13.56 9.42
N GLN A 26 1.35 14.84 9.74
CA GLN A 26 1.80 15.93 8.86
C GLN A 26 3.33 15.95 8.69
N PRO A 27 4.16 15.89 9.76
CA PRO A 27 5.60 15.81 9.60
C PRO A 27 6.08 14.61 8.78
N LEU A 28 5.43 13.46 8.94
CA LEU A 28 5.71 12.27 8.12
C LEU A 28 5.39 12.50 6.65
N ALA A 29 4.24 13.10 6.35
CA ALA A 29 3.86 13.41 4.97
C ALA A 29 4.82 14.44 4.35
N ASP A 30 5.27 15.47 5.11
CA ASP A 30 6.29 16.41 4.67
C ASP A 30 7.62 15.70 4.32
N ALA A 31 8.03 14.74 5.15
CA ALA A 31 9.24 13.96 4.93
C ALA A 31 9.15 13.07 3.67
N LEU A 32 8.05 12.37 3.48
CA LEU A 32 7.82 11.53 2.32
C LEU A 32 7.76 12.36 1.02
N ASP A 33 7.02 13.47 1.04
CA ASP A 33 6.86 14.38 -0.09
C ASP A 33 8.21 15.00 -0.50
N SER A 34 8.97 15.52 0.47
CA SER A 34 10.32 16.07 0.22
C SER A 34 11.31 15.00 -0.26
N GLY A 35 11.07 13.73 0.07
CA GLY A 35 11.80 12.57 -0.45
C GLY A 35 11.39 12.17 -1.87
N GLY A 36 10.34 12.79 -2.45
CA GLY A 36 9.82 12.49 -3.78
C GLY A 36 8.78 11.36 -3.83
N LEU A 37 8.15 11.04 -2.69
CA LEU A 37 7.17 9.95 -2.58
C LEU A 37 5.89 10.43 -1.84
N PRO A 38 5.03 11.23 -2.49
CA PRO A 38 3.85 11.84 -1.87
C PRO A 38 2.69 10.84 -1.70
N VAL A 39 2.95 9.72 -1.05
CA VAL A 39 1.97 8.65 -0.80
C VAL A 39 2.25 7.94 0.52
N ALA A 40 1.21 7.48 1.21
CA ALA A 40 1.33 6.58 2.36
C ALA A 40 0.10 5.66 2.49
N GLU A 41 0.33 4.38 2.78
CA GLU A 41 -0.65 3.44 3.31
C GLU A 41 -0.62 3.50 4.84
N ILE A 42 -1.51 4.29 5.46
CA ILE A 42 -1.64 4.36 6.93
C ILE A 42 -2.43 3.16 7.42
N THR A 43 -1.82 2.35 8.28
CA THR A 43 -2.44 1.11 8.73
C THR A 43 -3.33 1.30 9.97
N LEU A 44 -4.43 0.54 10.05
CA LEU A 44 -5.29 0.46 11.25
C LEU A 44 -4.72 -0.50 12.31
N ARG A 45 -3.39 -0.65 12.40
CA ARG A 45 -2.73 -1.44 13.46
C ARG A 45 -2.68 -0.69 14.79
N THR A 46 -2.92 0.61 14.77
CA THR A 46 -2.90 1.50 15.94
C THR A 46 -4.21 2.27 16.02
N GLU A 47 -4.54 2.76 17.19
CA GLU A 47 -5.73 3.60 17.39
C GLU A 47 -5.62 4.95 16.68
N ALA A 48 -4.40 5.44 16.47
CA ALA A 48 -4.14 6.71 15.77
C ALA A 48 -4.38 6.64 14.25
N GLY A 49 -4.44 5.43 13.65
CA GLY A 49 -4.46 5.25 12.20
C GLY A 49 -5.56 6.05 11.49
N ALA A 50 -6.81 5.92 11.91
CA ALA A 50 -7.94 6.65 11.31
C ALA A 50 -7.82 8.18 11.47
N GLY A 51 -7.34 8.63 12.65
CA GLY A 51 -7.06 10.04 12.91
C GLY A 51 -5.96 10.60 12.02
N ALA A 52 -4.90 9.82 11.80
CA ALA A 52 -3.80 10.20 10.90
C ALA A 52 -4.25 10.29 9.43
N ILE A 53 -5.09 9.35 8.96
CA ILE A 53 -5.71 9.44 7.63
C ILE A 53 -6.50 10.74 7.51
N LYS A 54 -7.35 11.05 8.49
CA LYS A 54 -8.16 12.29 8.50
C LYS A 54 -7.29 13.54 8.47
N ALA A 55 -6.17 13.55 9.20
CA ALA A 55 -5.24 14.67 9.22
C ALA A 55 -4.57 14.92 7.85
N LEU A 56 -4.46 13.88 7.00
CA LEU A 56 -3.84 13.95 5.67
C LEU A 56 -4.84 14.03 4.52
N ALA A 57 -6.14 13.85 4.77
CA ALA A 57 -7.17 13.70 3.74
C ALA A 57 -7.24 14.84 2.73
N ASP A 58 -7.05 16.08 3.21
CA ASP A 58 -7.13 17.32 2.41
C ASP A 58 -5.75 17.88 2.02
N ARG A 59 -4.68 17.11 2.27
CA ARG A 59 -3.33 17.54 1.89
C ARG A 59 -3.19 17.49 0.36
N ALA A 60 -3.02 18.66 -0.24
CA ALA A 60 -2.87 18.79 -1.68
C ALA A 60 -1.62 18.05 -2.18
N GLY A 61 -1.78 17.26 -3.25
CA GLY A 61 -0.68 16.53 -3.88
C GLY A 61 -0.18 15.30 -3.10
N PHE A 62 -0.82 14.92 -2.00
CA PHE A 62 -0.44 13.75 -1.21
C PHE A 62 -1.55 12.68 -1.26
N LEU A 63 -1.17 11.45 -1.60
CA LEU A 63 -2.07 10.32 -1.73
C LEU A 63 -2.10 9.50 -0.42
N VAL A 64 -3.14 9.65 0.40
CA VAL A 64 -3.31 8.85 1.62
C VAL A 64 -4.25 7.69 1.39
N GLY A 65 -3.79 6.47 1.67
CA GLY A 65 -4.58 5.24 1.69
C GLY A 65 -4.66 4.63 3.08
N ALA A 66 -5.61 3.72 3.26
CA ALA A 66 -5.81 2.97 4.49
C ALA A 66 -5.37 1.52 4.34
N GLY A 67 -4.48 1.06 5.22
CA GLY A 67 -4.03 -0.33 5.27
C GLY A 67 -4.56 -1.10 6.47
N THR A 68 -4.46 -2.43 6.40
CA THR A 68 -4.88 -3.34 7.47
C THR A 68 -6.38 -3.22 7.78
N VAL A 69 -7.18 -2.96 6.76
CA VAL A 69 -8.64 -2.95 6.85
C VAL A 69 -9.17 -4.38 6.79
N HIS A 70 -9.97 -4.81 7.78
CA HIS A 70 -10.44 -6.20 7.91
C HIS A 70 -11.95 -6.35 7.70
N SER A 71 -12.71 -5.26 7.77
CA SER A 71 -14.18 -5.31 7.76
C SER A 71 -14.80 -4.17 6.98
N VAL A 72 -16.08 -4.33 6.64
CA VAL A 72 -16.90 -3.27 6.03
C VAL A 72 -16.96 -2.04 6.93
N ASP A 73 -17.08 -2.21 8.25
CA ASP A 73 -17.17 -1.06 9.17
C ASP A 73 -15.86 -0.26 9.20
N GLN A 74 -14.70 -0.95 9.15
CA GLN A 74 -13.42 -0.27 9.03
C GLN A 74 -13.27 0.41 7.65
N ALA A 75 -13.76 -0.22 6.56
CA ALA A 75 -13.75 0.40 5.24
C ALA A 75 -14.57 1.70 5.22
N LYS A 76 -15.76 1.71 5.84
CA LYS A 76 -16.56 2.92 6.04
C LYS A 76 -15.82 3.97 6.86
N GLN A 77 -15.25 3.58 7.98
CA GLN A 77 -14.50 4.47 8.87
C GLN A 77 -13.37 5.20 8.14
N VAL A 78 -12.59 4.47 7.33
CA VAL A 78 -11.47 5.08 6.61
C VAL A 78 -11.94 5.90 5.40
N ALA A 79 -13.03 5.54 4.75
CA ALA A 79 -13.67 6.34 3.72
C ALA A 79 -14.15 7.69 4.29
N ASP A 80 -14.84 7.68 5.44
CA ASP A 80 -15.28 8.87 6.15
C ASP A 80 -14.09 9.73 6.64
N ALA A 81 -12.97 9.09 6.95
CA ALA A 81 -11.71 9.79 7.27
C ALA A 81 -11.01 10.39 6.03
N GLY A 82 -11.45 10.08 4.81
CA GLY A 82 -10.94 10.66 3.57
C GLY A 82 -9.83 9.86 2.90
N ALA A 83 -9.65 8.56 3.23
CA ALA A 83 -8.75 7.68 2.51
C ALA A 83 -9.11 7.63 1.01
N LYS A 84 -8.09 7.62 0.15
CA LYS A 84 -8.26 7.58 -1.31
C LYS A 84 -8.21 6.16 -1.88
N PHE A 85 -7.68 5.21 -1.13
CA PHE A 85 -7.69 3.78 -1.45
C PHE A 85 -7.63 2.94 -0.18
N VAL A 86 -8.05 1.70 -0.30
CA VAL A 86 -8.06 0.71 0.78
C VAL A 86 -7.14 -0.46 0.44
N VAL A 87 -6.39 -0.93 1.43
CA VAL A 87 -5.54 -2.13 1.34
C VAL A 87 -5.89 -3.08 2.48
N THR A 88 -6.13 -4.34 2.16
CA THR A 88 -6.45 -5.36 3.16
C THR A 88 -5.36 -6.44 3.21
N PRO A 89 -5.13 -7.11 4.35
CA PRO A 89 -4.13 -8.19 4.44
C PRO A 89 -4.60 -9.48 3.77
N GLY A 90 -5.89 -9.67 3.58
CA GLY A 90 -6.52 -10.82 2.93
C GLY A 90 -7.75 -10.39 2.15
N LEU A 91 -8.29 -11.28 1.32
CA LEU A 91 -9.45 -11.03 0.49
C LEU A 91 -10.73 -11.40 1.26
N ASN A 92 -11.46 -10.38 1.73
CA ASN A 92 -12.82 -10.55 2.26
C ASN A 92 -13.82 -10.04 1.21
N PRO A 93 -14.61 -10.94 0.57
CA PRO A 93 -15.50 -10.55 -0.51
C PRO A 93 -16.50 -9.46 -0.14
N ARG A 94 -17.01 -9.46 1.11
CA ARG A 94 -17.95 -8.43 1.57
C ARG A 94 -17.31 -7.04 1.66
N THR A 95 -16.07 -6.98 2.15
CA THR A 95 -15.32 -5.72 2.23
C THR A 95 -14.95 -5.22 0.84
N VAL A 96 -14.51 -6.12 -0.05
CA VAL A 96 -14.23 -5.79 -1.45
C VAL A 96 -15.48 -5.26 -2.14
N GLN A 97 -16.59 -5.99 -2.05
CA GLN A 97 -17.85 -5.58 -2.69
C GLN A 97 -18.32 -4.22 -2.21
N TRP A 98 -18.27 -3.96 -0.88
CA TRP A 98 -18.63 -2.66 -0.35
C TRP A 98 -17.76 -1.53 -0.93
N CYS A 99 -16.45 -1.74 -1.04
CA CYS A 99 -15.56 -0.75 -1.63
C CYS A 99 -15.89 -0.48 -3.11
N LEU A 100 -16.16 -1.54 -3.88
CA LEU A 100 -16.54 -1.42 -5.29
C LEU A 100 -17.88 -0.67 -5.47
N ASP A 101 -18.88 -0.98 -4.65
CA ASP A 101 -20.21 -0.33 -4.67
C ASP A 101 -20.16 1.16 -4.29
N ASN A 102 -19.08 1.60 -3.63
CA ASN A 102 -18.87 2.98 -3.18
C ASN A 102 -17.72 3.69 -3.91
N ASP A 103 -17.32 3.20 -5.09
CA ASP A 103 -16.22 3.75 -5.90
C ASP A 103 -14.89 3.93 -5.14
N MET A 104 -14.68 3.13 -4.07
CA MET A 104 -13.46 3.14 -3.28
C MET A 104 -12.44 2.15 -3.87
N PRO A 105 -11.30 2.61 -4.41
CA PRO A 105 -10.25 1.72 -4.87
C PRO A 105 -9.78 0.79 -3.75
N ILE A 106 -9.70 -0.52 -4.04
CA ILE A 106 -9.28 -1.53 -3.07
C ILE A 106 -8.25 -2.48 -3.67
N PHE A 107 -7.23 -2.80 -2.88
CA PHE A 107 -6.17 -3.77 -3.20
C PHE A 107 -6.14 -4.85 -2.12
N PRO A 108 -6.97 -5.92 -2.25
CA PRO A 108 -7.04 -6.97 -1.24
C PRO A 108 -5.82 -7.88 -1.28
N GLY A 109 -5.45 -8.40 -0.11
CA GLY A 109 -4.36 -9.36 0.05
C GLY A 109 -4.72 -10.73 -0.53
N VAL A 110 -3.79 -11.32 -1.28
CA VAL A 110 -3.87 -12.67 -1.83
C VAL A 110 -2.57 -13.43 -1.59
N SER A 111 -2.68 -14.76 -1.49
CA SER A 111 -1.54 -15.66 -1.26
C SER A 111 -1.65 -16.98 -2.03
N SER A 112 -2.77 -17.24 -2.68
CA SER A 112 -3.06 -18.54 -3.32
C SER A 112 -3.84 -18.37 -4.64
N PRO A 113 -3.87 -19.42 -5.50
CA PRO A 113 -4.75 -19.47 -6.66
C PRO A 113 -6.22 -19.21 -6.33
N THR A 114 -6.72 -19.79 -5.24
CA THR A 114 -8.13 -19.61 -4.80
C THR A 114 -8.44 -18.12 -4.53
N ASP A 115 -7.51 -17.39 -3.92
CA ASP A 115 -7.70 -15.94 -3.67
C ASP A 115 -7.75 -15.18 -5.00
N LEU A 116 -6.92 -15.59 -5.98
CA LEU A 116 -6.89 -14.95 -7.31
C LEU A 116 -8.17 -15.21 -8.11
N GLU A 117 -8.71 -16.43 -8.07
CA GLU A 117 -10.00 -16.73 -8.70
C GLU A 117 -11.13 -15.89 -8.10
N MET A 118 -11.14 -15.76 -6.78
CA MET A 118 -12.10 -14.89 -6.08
C MET A 118 -11.90 -13.41 -6.45
N ALA A 119 -10.66 -12.95 -6.62
CA ALA A 119 -10.37 -11.59 -7.05
C ALA A 119 -10.89 -11.33 -8.49
N LEU A 120 -10.68 -12.30 -9.40
CA LEU A 120 -11.18 -12.24 -10.78
C LEU A 120 -12.72 -12.22 -10.82
N GLU A 121 -13.39 -13.04 -10.02
CA GLU A 121 -14.86 -13.06 -9.93
C GLU A 121 -15.42 -11.70 -9.48
N LEU A 122 -14.69 -10.99 -8.61
CA LEU A 122 -15.01 -9.64 -8.16
C LEU A 122 -14.58 -8.54 -9.14
N GLY A 123 -13.99 -8.88 -10.28
CA GLY A 123 -13.57 -7.93 -11.32
C GLY A 123 -12.33 -7.12 -10.96
N LEU A 124 -11.48 -7.62 -10.05
CA LEU A 124 -10.25 -6.94 -9.66
C LEU A 124 -9.11 -7.18 -10.65
N GLU A 125 -8.40 -6.13 -11.01
CA GLU A 125 -7.23 -6.19 -11.91
C GLU A 125 -5.90 -6.14 -11.14
N VAL A 126 -5.89 -5.57 -9.93
CA VAL A 126 -4.69 -5.41 -9.10
C VAL A 126 -4.98 -5.89 -7.68
N VAL A 127 -4.09 -6.69 -7.15
CA VAL A 127 -4.18 -7.26 -5.79
C VAL A 127 -2.86 -7.07 -5.03
N LYS A 128 -2.93 -7.02 -3.70
CA LYS A 128 -1.76 -7.06 -2.84
C LYS A 128 -1.29 -8.50 -2.70
N PHE A 129 -0.05 -8.80 -3.07
CA PHE A 129 0.58 -10.08 -2.82
C PHE A 129 1.26 -10.07 -1.45
N PHE A 130 0.68 -10.78 -0.46
CA PHE A 130 1.08 -10.67 0.96
C PHE A 130 0.95 -11.98 1.74
N PRO A 131 1.91 -12.28 2.63
CA PRO A 131 3.20 -11.60 2.87
C PRO A 131 4.29 -12.09 1.87
N ALA A 132 4.68 -11.23 0.92
CA ALA A 132 5.36 -11.58 -0.32
C ALA A 132 6.55 -12.54 -0.16
N GLU A 133 7.58 -12.16 0.59
CA GLU A 133 8.78 -12.99 0.75
C GLU A 133 8.50 -14.33 1.46
N ARG A 134 7.53 -14.32 2.39
CA ARG A 134 7.21 -15.52 3.19
C ARG A 134 6.43 -16.58 2.42
N ILE A 135 5.74 -16.19 1.34
CA ILE A 135 4.91 -17.07 0.52
C ILE A 135 5.57 -17.41 -0.84
N GLY A 136 6.87 -17.16 -0.98
CA GLY A 136 7.64 -17.58 -2.15
C GLY A 136 8.09 -16.46 -3.08
N GLY A 137 7.79 -15.20 -2.78
CA GLY A 137 8.34 -14.03 -3.47
C GLY A 137 8.16 -14.03 -4.99
N ILE A 138 9.20 -13.58 -5.69
CA ILE A 138 9.23 -13.52 -7.16
C ILE A 138 8.94 -14.86 -7.84
N PRO A 139 9.52 -16.00 -7.42
CA PRO A 139 9.17 -17.30 -7.99
C PRO A 139 7.67 -17.61 -7.93
N MET A 140 7.01 -17.30 -6.82
CA MET A 140 5.57 -17.52 -6.68
C MET A 140 4.75 -16.60 -7.60
N ILE A 141 5.08 -15.32 -7.70
CA ILE A 141 4.41 -14.39 -8.63
C ILE A 141 4.54 -14.90 -10.08
N LYS A 142 5.74 -15.35 -10.48
CA LYS A 142 5.95 -15.90 -11.84
C LYS A 142 5.13 -17.16 -12.08
N ALA A 143 4.99 -18.04 -11.09
CA ALA A 143 4.17 -19.24 -11.19
C ALA A 143 2.68 -18.90 -11.32
N LEU A 144 2.19 -17.92 -10.56
CA LEU A 144 0.81 -17.46 -10.61
C LEU A 144 0.47 -16.73 -11.92
N GLN A 145 1.44 -16.02 -12.52
CA GLN A 145 1.23 -15.34 -13.80
C GLN A 145 0.90 -16.27 -14.96
N GLY A 146 1.32 -17.53 -14.92
CA GLY A 146 0.98 -18.51 -15.95
C GLY A 146 -0.53 -18.63 -16.16
N PRO A 147 -1.30 -19.04 -15.15
CA PRO A 147 -2.75 -19.16 -15.24
C PRO A 147 -3.53 -17.84 -15.08
N TYR A 148 -2.93 -16.79 -14.48
CA TYR A 148 -3.60 -15.53 -14.09
C TYR A 148 -2.92 -14.31 -14.72
N GLY A 149 -2.68 -14.32 -16.02
CA GLY A 149 -1.91 -13.31 -16.76
C GLY A 149 -2.49 -11.89 -16.71
N ASP A 150 -3.79 -11.73 -16.47
CA ASP A 150 -4.46 -10.43 -16.45
C ASP A 150 -4.40 -9.76 -15.06
N ILE A 151 -4.00 -10.49 -14.01
CA ILE A 151 -3.85 -9.92 -12.65
C ILE A 151 -2.46 -9.32 -12.47
N ARG A 152 -2.44 -8.12 -11.89
CA ARG A 152 -1.23 -7.42 -11.49
C ARG A 152 -1.11 -7.37 -9.96
N PHE A 153 0.11 -7.19 -9.47
CA PHE A 153 0.44 -7.36 -8.06
C PHE A 153 1.04 -6.09 -7.44
N ILE A 154 0.76 -5.91 -6.15
CA ILE A 154 1.47 -5.00 -5.25
C ILE A 154 2.12 -5.88 -4.16
N PRO A 155 3.34 -6.41 -4.39
CA PRO A 155 4.04 -7.21 -3.40
C PRO A 155 4.32 -6.40 -2.14
N THR A 156 4.00 -6.98 -0.98
CA THR A 156 4.18 -6.35 0.33
C THR A 156 4.60 -7.41 1.35
N GLY A 157 5.51 -7.05 2.24
CA GLY A 157 6.03 -7.95 3.29
C GLY A 157 7.36 -8.61 2.92
N GLY A 158 8.42 -8.10 3.56
CA GLY A 158 9.80 -8.49 3.30
C GLY A 158 10.45 -7.74 2.13
N ILE A 159 9.79 -6.72 1.58
CA ILE A 159 10.39 -5.86 0.56
C ILE A 159 11.36 -4.88 1.24
N SER A 160 12.53 -4.72 0.62
CA SER A 160 13.60 -3.83 1.06
C SER A 160 14.33 -3.25 -0.16
N THR A 161 15.30 -2.38 0.09
CA THR A 161 16.18 -1.85 -0.96
C THR A 161 16.97 -2.93 -1.71
N GLU A 162 17.17 -4.10 -1.11
CA GLU A 162 17.95 -5.20 -1.70
C GLU A 162 17.18 -5.94 -2.81
N ASN A 163 15.83 -6.08 -2.67
CA ASN A 163 15.01 -6.87 -3.60
C ASN A 163 13.98 -6.02 -4.39
N LEU A 164 13.84 -4.74 -4.07
CA LEU A 164 12.85 -3.84 -4.69
C LEU A 164 12.95 -3.81 -6.21
N LYS A 165 14.16 -3.68 -6.77
CA LYS A 165 14.38 -3.62 -8.22
C LYS A 165 13.94 -4.90 -8.91
N ASP A 166 14.23 -6.04 -8.31
CA ASP A 166 13.89 -7.35 -8.86
C ASP A 166 12.37 -7.53 -8.94
N TYR A 167 11.64 -7.10 -7.90
CA TYR A 167 10.18 -7.08 -7.94
C TYR A 167 9.63 -6.14 -9.00
N LEU A 168 10.12 -4.91 -9.07
CA LEU A 168 9.68 -3.91 -10.04
C LEU A 168 10.07 -4.24 -11.50
N SER A 169 11.02 -5.16 -11.71
CA SER A 169 11.35 -5.66 -13.05
C SER A 169 10.28 -6.57 -13.66
N LEU A 170 9.35 -7.07 -12.84
CA LEU A 170 8.24 -7.90 -13.31
C LEU A 170 7.14 -7.03 -13.94
N PRO A 171 6.72 -7.27 -15.20
CA PRO A 171 5.67 -6.48 -15.84
C PRO A 171 4.32 -6.50 -15.10
N SER A 172 4.07 -7.57 -14.32
CA SER A 172 2.86 -7.70 -13.50
C SER A 172 2.92 -6.97 -12.18
N VAL A 173 4.05 -6.37 -11.80
CA VAL A 173 4.16 -5.61 -10.55
C VAL A 173 3.89 -4.14 -10.82
N VAL A 174 2.85 -3.61 -10.17
CA VAL A 174 2.44 -2.21 -10.28
C VAL A 174 3.32 -1.31 -9.42
N ALA A 175 3.46 -1.68 -8.15
CA ALA A 175 4.24 -1.00 -7.14
C ALA A 175 4.61 -1.99 -6.04
N CYS A 176 5.49 -1.63 -5.12
CA CYS A 176 5.84 -2.44 -3.96
C CYS A 176 5.49 -1.73 -2.66
N GLY A 177 4.81 -2.44 -1.75
CA GLY A 177 4.56 -1.95 -0.39
C GLY A 177 5.74 -2.25 0.53
N GLY A 178 6.24 -1.23 1.26
CA GLY A 178 7.36 -1.42 2.16
C GLY A 178 7.40 -0.44 3.33
N SER A 179 8.08 -0.81 4.39
CA SER A 179 8.17 0.00 5.62
C SER A 179 9.60 0.43 5.99
N TRP A 180 10.61 0.10 5.18
CA TRP A 180 12.01 0.36 5.53
C TRP A 180 12.35 1.84 5.68
N MET A 181 11.64 2.75 4.97
CA MET A 181 11.83 4.20 5.07
C MET A 181 11.02 4.83 6.21
N VAL A 182 9.94 4.14 6.68
CA VAL A 182 8.98 4.65 7.66
C VAL A 182 8.92 3.77 8.92
N LYS A 183 10.09 3.36 9.42
CA LYS A 183 10.18 2.56 10.64
C LYS A 183 9.56 3.29 11.83
N SER A 184 8.85 2.54 12.69
CA SER A 184 8.14 3.12 13.83
C SER A 184 9.05 3.88 14.78
N ASP A 185 10.29 3.43 14.98
CA ASP A 185 11.30 4.11 15.81
C ASP A 185 11.66 5.49 15.26
N LEU A 186 11.80 5.65 13.94
CA LEU A 186 12.07 6.95 13.31
C LEU A 186 10.88 7.91 13.46
N ILE A 187 9.63 7.39 13.26
CA ILE A 187 8.42 8.21 13.40
C ILE A 187 8.26 8.66 14.85
N THR A 188 8.34 7.73 15.81
CA THR A 188 8.18 8.01 17.23
C THR A 188 9.29 8.93 17.77
N GLY A 189 10.52 8.77 17.24
CA GLY A 189 11.67 9.60 17.57
C GLY A 189 11.64 11.01 16.93
N GLY A 190 10.71 11.27 15.99
CA GLY A 190 10.65 12.54 15.26
C GLY A 190 11.76 12.71 14.21
N ASP A 191 12.42 11.62 13.80
CA ASP A 191 13.54 11.63 12.85
C ASP A 191 13.07 11.79 11.41
N PHE A 192 12.24 12.79 11.13
CA PHE A 192 11.60 13.00 9.83
C PHE A 192 12.63 13.37 8.72
N ASP A 193 13.70 14.06 9.05
CA ASP A 193 14.81 14.31 8.11
C ASP A 193 15.45 13.00 7.64
N LYS A 194 15.58 12.02 8.53
CA LYS A 194 16.10 10.69 8.20
C LYS A 194 15.13 9.92 7.31
N ILE A 195 13.84 10.01 7.57
CA ILE A 195 12.78 9.43 6.71
C ILE A 195 12.87 10.04 5.31
N ALA A 196 12.95 11.37 5.20
CA ALA A 196 13.11 12.07 3.92
C ALA A 196 14.35 11.60 3.15
N GLN A 197 15.48 11.44 3.85
CA GLN A 197 16.73 10.98 3.23
C GLN A 197 16.60 9.53 2.72
N ILE A 198 16.11 8.59 3.55
CA ILE A 198 15.92 7.18 3.14
C ILE A 198 14.94 7.09 1.97
N THR A 199 13.89 7.91 1.96
CA THR A 199 12.91 7.95 0.87
C THR A 199 13.58 8.42 -0.43
N ARG A 200 14.34 9.51 -0.39
CA ARG A 200 15.09 10.04 -1.54
C ARG A 200 16.07 9.01 -2.10
N ASP A 201 16.82 8.34 -1.22
CA ASP A 201 17.78 7.32 -1.60
C ASP A 201 17.06 6.14 -2.28
N SER A 202 15.88 5.73 -1.75
CA SER A 202 15.07 4.67 -2.32
C SER A 202 14.55 5.00 -3.72
N ILE A 203 14.11 6.24 -3.96
CA ILE A 203 13.66 6.70 -5.27
C ILE A 203 14.84 6.81 -6.25
N SER A 204 15.98 7.35 -5.80
CA SER A 204 17.19 7.50 -6.63
C SER A 204 17.70 6.14 -7.14
N MET A 205 17.49 5.06 -6.42
CA MET A 205 17.83 3.71 -6.88
C MET A 205 17.01 3.28 -8.09
N LEU A 206 15.82 3.85 -8.33
CA LEU A 206 14.87 3.45 -9.37
C LEU A 206 14.96 4.29 -10.67
N SER A 207 15.87 5.27 -10.65
CA SER A 207 16.15 6.18 -11.79
C SER A 207 17.05 5.53 -12.83
#